data_b7960c726b81798183f8f67bd4025213
#
_entry.id   b7960c726b81798183f8f67bd4025213
#
_cell.length_a   1.000
_cell.length_b   1.000
_cell.length_c   1.000
_cell.angle_alpha   90.00
_cell.angle_beta   90.00
_cell.angle_gamma   90.00
#
_symmetry.space_group_name_H-M   'P 1'
#
loop_
_entity.id
_entity.type
_entity.pdbx_description
1 polymer ?
#
loop_
_entity_poly.entity_id
_entity_poly.type
_entity_poly.pdbx_seq_one_letter_code
_entity_poly.pdbx_strand_id
1 'polypeptide(L)'
;METLMLLTYAALCIVVFKVFRIPLNKWTVPTAVLGGIALIGAVIFGMNYNFPYTDVGNQVFRTVPIVSQVRGRVQSVPVKPNQMLHKGDVLFTLDPTPFQAKVDDLQAQIKAASQDARALNAALSQAQAELSRAVAQRDQSRREYARYREGHAQGAFSDQMVDTRLQTWKADEASVSAAQAKVVPARNAVDSGVKGKTTPVASLLAQLQKAQFQLEN
;
A
#
# COMPACT_ATOMS: atom_id res chain seq x y z
N MET A 1 -47.62 -44.94 -11.71
CA MET A 1 -48.62 -44.33 -12.59
C MET A 1 -48.85 -45.14 -13.87
N GLU A 2 -47.76 -45.63 -14.48
CA GLU A 2 -47.78 -46.39 -15.74
C GLU A 2 -48.60 -47.68 -15.67
N THR A 3 -48.49 -48.42 -14.61
CA THR A 3 -49.26 -49.69 -14.39
C THR A 3 -50.76 -49.46 -14.32
N LEU A 4 -51.22 -48.35 -13.77
CA LEU A 4 -52.64 -48.00 -13.67
C LEU A 4 -53.19 -47.62 -15.05
N MET A 5 -52.45 -46.90 -15.89
CA MET A 5 -52.81 -46.56 -17.28
C MET A 5 -52.92 -47.82 -18.14
N LEU A 6 -51.98 -48.76 -17.97
CA LEU A 6 -51.96 -50.02 -18.69
C LEU A 6 -53.16 -50.90 -18.33
N LEU A 7 -53.55 -50.97 -17.05
CA LEU A 7 -54.73 -51.69 -16.54
C LEU A 7 -56.03 -51.05 -17.05
N THR A 8 -56.14 -49.72 -17.03
CA THR A 8 -57.32 -49.02 -17.53
C THR A 8 -57.52 -49.19 -19.03
N TYR A 9 -56.41 -49.15 -19.81
CA TYR A 9 -56.46 -49.44 -21.24
C TYR A 9 -56.86 -50.89 -21.52
N ALA A 10 -56.31 -51.89 -20.80
CA ALA A 10 -56.68 -53.29 -20.95
C ALA A 10 -58.16 -53.51 -20.62
N ALA A 11 -58.65 -52.90 -19.53
CA ALA A 11 -60.05 -52.97 -19.17
C ALA A 11 -60.98 -52.37 -20.25
N LEU A 12 -60.59 -51.22 -20.83
CA LEU A 12 -61.31 -50.54 -21.90
C LEU A 12 -61.32 -51.41 -23.16
N CYS A 13 -60.20 -52.03 -23.54
CA CYS A 13 -60.16 -52.98 -24.66
C CYS A 13 -61.11 -54.14 -24.45
N ILE A 14 -61.14 -54.76 -23.25
CA ILE A 14 -62.04 -55.87 -22.92
C ILE A 14 -63.49 -55.46 -23.09
N VAL A 15 -63.84 -54.25 -22.61
CA VAL A 15 -65.20 -53.72 -22.73
C VAL A 15 -65.59 -53.50 -24.19
N VAL A 16 -64.73 -52.90 -24.98
CA VAL A 16 -64.95 -52.65 -26.42
C VAL A 16 -65.07 -53.93 -27.19
N PHE A 17 -64.24 -54.94 -26.98
CA PHE A 17 -64.30 -56.24 -27.64
C PHE A 17 -65.61 -56.99 -27.25
N LYS A 18 -66.07 -56.85 -26.02
CA LYS A 18 -67.28 -57.47 -25.54
C LYS A 18 -68.58 -56.82 -26.04
N VAL A 19 -68.59 -55.45 -26.03
CA VAL A 19 -69.75 -54.67 -26.51
C VAL A 19 -69.98 -54.82 -28.02
N PHE A 20 -68.91 -54.71 -28.77
CA PHE A 20 -68.95 -54.77 -30.25
C PHE A 20 -68.87 -56.21 -30.78
N ARG A 21 -68.81 -57.22 -29.94
CA ARG A 21 -68.69 -58.61 -30.31
C ARG A 21 -67.63 -58.94 -31.33
N ILE A 22 -66.48 -58.24 -31.26
CA ILE A 22 -65.38 -58.36 -32.19
C ILE A 22 -64.74 -59.74 -31.96
N PRO A 23 -64.58 -60.60 -33.01
CA PRO A 23 -63.98 -61.90 -32.85
C PRO A 23 -62.46 -61.71 -32.52
N LEU A 24 -62.01 -62.43 -31.49
CA LEU A 24 -60.57 -62.52 -31.12
C LEU A 24 -59.84 -63.29 -32.20
N ASN A 25 -59.30 -62.59 -33.19
CA ASN A 25 -58.57 -63.12 -34.30
C ASN A 25 -57.07 -62.75 -34.17
N LYS A 26 -56.21 -63.47 -34.92
CA LYS A 26 -54.74 -63.21 -34.99
C LYS A 26 -54.36 -61.80 -35.36
N TRP A 27 -55.32 -61.00 -35.90
CA TRP A 27 -55.11 -59.61 -36.29
C TRP A 27 -55.65 -58.58 -35.29
N THR A 28 -56.74 -58.93 -34.57
CA THR A 28 -57.41 -57.97 -33.66
C THR A 28 -56.66 -57.80 -32.33
N VAL A 29 -56.02 -58.87 -31.82
CA VAL A 29 -55.24 -58.82 -30.60
C VAL A 29 -53.94 -58.00 -30.80
N PRO A 30 -53.13 -58.22 -31.85
CA PRO A 30 -51.93 -57.41 -32.09
C PRO A 30 -52.27 -55.93 -32.36
N THR A 31 -53.36 -55.60 -33.02
CA THR A 31 -53.77 -54.20 -33.24
C THR A 31 -54.16 -53.50 -31.97
N ALA A 32 -54.84 -54.18 -31.02
CA ALA A 32 -55.14 -53.65 -29.70
C ALA A 32 -53.86 -53.40 -28.88
N VAL A 33 -52.87 -54.29 -28.93
CA VAL A 33 -51.56 -54.14 -28.27
C VAL A 33 -50.80 -52.96 -28.89
N LEU A 34 -50.75 -52.85 -30.21
CA LEU A 34 -50.12 -51.74 -30.90
C LEU A 34 -50.78 -50.39 -30.57
N GLY A 35 -52.12 -50.36 -30.46
CA GLY A 35 -52.85 -49.16 -30.02
C GLY A 35 -52.49 -48.75 -28.58
N GLY A 36 -52.27 -49.72 -27.70
CA GLY A 36 -51.75 -49.44 -26.32
C GLY A 36 -50.37 -48.86 -26.30
N ILE A 37 -49.47 -49.42 -27.09
CA ILE A 37 -48.10 -48.90 -27.22
C ILE A 37 -48.09 -47.47 -27.80
N ALA A 38 -48.92 -47.23 -28.82
CA ALA A 38 -49.03 -45.93 -29.43
C ALA A 38 -49.61 -44.88 -28.47
N LEU A 39 -50.62 -45.27 -27.67
CA LEU A 39 -51.26 -44.38 -26.69
C LEU A 39 -50.28 -44.04 -25.56
N ILE A 40 -49.56 -45.04 -25.01
CA ILE A 40 -48.54 -44.80 -23.97
C ILE A 40 -47.41 -43.92 -24.55
N GLY A 41 -46.92 -44.20 -25.77
CA GLY A 41 -45.92 -43.41 -26.44
C GLY A 41 -46.37 -41.95 -26.63
N ALA A 42 -47.63 -41.72 -27.03
CA ALA A 42 -48.18 -40.37 -27.17
C ALA A 42 -48.28 -39.61 -25.85
N VAL A 43 -48.65 -40.32 -24.76
CA VAL A 43 -48.69 -39.71 -23.43
C VAL A 43 -47.31 -39.36 -22.91
N ILE A 44 -46.34 -40.28 -23.03
CA ILE A 44 -44.95 -40.01 -22.65
C ILE A 44 -44.38 -38.86 -23.46
N PHE A 45 -44.61 -38.85 -24.76
CA PHE A 45 -44.14 -37.76 -25.63
C PHE A 45 -44.81 -36.43 -25.25
N GLY A 46 -46.13 -36.42 -24.97
CA GLY A 46 -46.86 -35.20 -24.55
C GLY A 46 -46.37 -34.70 -23.18
N MET A 47 -46.10 -35.62 -22.23
CA MET A 47 -45.56 -35.24 -20.95
C MET A 47 -44.15 -34.67 -21.09
N ASN A 48 -43.29 -35.28 -21.86
CA ASN A 48 -41.92 -34.81 -22.05
C ASN A 48 -41.84 -33.49 -22.79
N TYR A 49 -42.79 -33.25 -23.70
CA TYR A 49 -42.89 -32.00 -24.45
C TYR A 49 -43.41 -30.83 -23.62
N ASN A 50 -44.49 -31.06 -22.83
CA ASN A 50 -45.13 -30.01 -22.04
C ASN A 50 -44.48 -29.77 -20.67
N PHE A 51 -43.81 -30.79 -20.09
CA PHE A 51 -43.21 -30.72 -18.76
C PHE A 51 -41.75 -31.18 -18.83
N PRO A 52 -40.87 -30.40 -19.49
CA PRO A 52 -39.45 -30.70 -19.45
C PRO A 52 -38.98 -30.62 -17.98
N TYR A 53 -38.48 -31.73 -17.46
CA TYR A 53 -37.90 -31.78 -16.11
C TYR A 53 -36.40 -32.08 -16.19
N THR A 54 -35.69 -31.64 -15.18
CA THR A 54 -34.28 -31.97 -15.02
C THR A 54 -34.03 -32.51 -13.61
N ASP A 55 -33.26 -33.56 -13.50
CA ASP A 55 -32.86 -34.13 -12.20
C ASP A 55 -31.74 -33.34 -11.54
N VAL A 56 -31.04 -32.49 -12.33
CA VAL A 56 -29.89 -31.71 -11.86
C VAL A 56 -30.13 -30.24 -12.19
N GLY A 57 -30.69 -29.52 -11.23
CA GLY A 57 -30.82 -28.07 -11.28
C GLY A 57 -29.65 -27.42 -10.52
N ASN A 58 -28.70 -26.85 -11.22
CA ASN A 58 -27.61 -26.06 -10.59
C ASN A 58 -27.97 -24.58 -10.60
N GLN A 59 -28.14 -24.00 -9.42
CA GLN A 59 -28.25 -22.56 -9.28
C GLN A 59 -26.86 -21.95 -9.22
N VAL A 60 -26.46 -21.24 -10.28
CA VAL A 60 -25.15 -20.58 -10.34
C VAL A 60 -25.28 -19.17 -9.79
N PHE A 61 -24.57 -18.91 -8.70
CA PHE A 61 -24.43 -17.58 -8.14
C PHE A 61 -23.11 -16.95 -8.61
N ARG A 62 -23.18 -15.73 -9.11
CA ARG A 62 -21.99 -14.96 -9.39
C ARG A 62 -21.55 -14.26 -8.09
N THR A 63 -20.55 -14.80 -7.42
CA THR A 63 -19.96 -14.19 -6.22
C THR A 63 -18.72 -13.40 -6.59
N VAL A 64 -18.59 -12.18 -6.07
CA VAL A 64 -17.40 -11.36 -6.21
C VAL A 64 -16.77 -11.25 -4.83
N PRO A 65 -15.53 -11.77 -4.61
CA PRO A 65 -14.85 -11.58 -3.34
C PRO A 65 -14.43 -10.13 -3.18
N ILE A 66 -14.83 -9.50 -2.08
CA ILE A 66 -14.39 -8.18 -1.70
C ILE A 66 -13.27 -8.33 -0.68
N VAL A 67 -12.09 -7.87 -1.05
CA VAL A 67 -10.88 -7.95 -0.21
C VAL A 67 -10.41 -6.54 0.11
N SER A 68 -10.02 -6.32 1.36
CA SER A 68 -9.37 -5.08 1.76
C SER A 68 -8.00 -4.94 1.08
N GLN A 69 -7.61 -3.71 0.75
CA GLN A 69 -6.26 -3.39 0.26
C GLN A 69 -5.20 -3.47 1.38
N VAL A 70 -5.64 -3.35 2.63
CA VAL A 70 -4.79 -3.34 3.81
C VAL A 70 -5.07 -4.58 4.67
N ARG A 71 -4.02 -5.24 5.14
CA ARG A 71 -4.13 -6.39 6.04
C ARG A 71 -4.32 -5.92 7.47
N GLY A 72 -5.44 -6.27 8.08
CA GLY A 72 -5.75 -5.89 9.45
C GLY A 72 -6.74 -6.83 10.11
N ARG A 73 -6.95 -6.64 11.42
CA ARG A 73 -7.99 -7.34 12.17
C ARG A 73 -9.33 -6.64 11.91
N VAL A 74 -10.34 -7.40 11.54
CA VAL A 74 -11.70 -6.87 11.40
C VAL A 74 -12.24 -6.50 12.78
N GLN A 75 -12.65 -5.26 12.95
CA GLN A 75 -13.24 -4.75 14.17
C GLN A 75 -14.75 -4.92 14.17
N SER A 76 -15.41 -4.60 13.07
CA SER A 76 -16.85 -4.76 12.93
C SER A 76 -17.28 -5.04 11.49
N VAL A 77 -18.43 -5.73 11.34
CA VAL A 77 -19.09 -5.99 10.06
C VAL A 77 -20.52 -5.49 10.20
N PRO A 78 -20.82 -4.25 9.82
CA PRO A 78 -22.16 -3.66 10.02
C PRO A 78 -23.23 -4.23 9.09
N VAL A 79 -22.85 -4.88 7.98
CA VAL A 79 -23.77 -5.40 6.97
C VAL A 79 -24.37 -6.75 7.39
N LYS A 80 -25.65 -6.95 7.02
CA LYS A 80 -26.37 -8.21 7.27
C LYS A 80 -26.45 -9.04 5.99
N PRO A 81 -26.54 -10.38 6.10
CA PRO A 81 -26.78 -11.25 4.95
C PRO A 81 -28.06 -10.85 4.20
N ASN A 82 -28.04 -10.95 2.88
CA ASN A 82 -29.16 -10.60 1.97
C ASN A 82 -29.62 -9.13 2.03
N GLN A 83 -28.78 -8.21 2.48
CA GLN A 83 -29.05 -6.76 2.45
C GLN A 83 -28.67 -6.19 1.09
N MET A 84 -29.52 -5.34 0.52
CA MET A 84 -29.18 -4.51 -0.65
C MET A 84 -28.14 -3.48 -0.24
N LEU A 85 -27.03 -3.42 -1.01
CA LEU A 85 -25.92 -2.50 -0.77
C LEU A 85 -25.77 -1.56 -1.95
N HIS A 86 -25.37 -0.33 -1.66
CA HIS A 86 -25.06 0.69 -2.67
C HIS A 86 -23.55 0.95 -2.71
N LYS A 87 -23.11 1.55 -3.80
CA LYS A 87 -21.71 1.94 -3.93
C LYS A 87 -21.37 3.01 -2.89
N GLY A 88 -20.39 2.70 -2.03
CA GLY A 88 -19.96 3.57 -0.94
C GLY A 88 -20.39 3.10 0.46
N ASP A 89 -21.22 2.05 0.56
CA ASP A 89 -21.60 1.48 1.85
C ASP A 89 -20.41 0.79 2.52
N VAL A 90 -20.26 1.01 3.84
CA VAL A 90 -19.21 0.39 4.64
C VAL A 90 -19.54 -1.07 4.88
N LEU A 91 -18.71 -1.97 4.38
CA LEU A 91 -18.90 -3.42 4.50
C LEU A 91 -18.30 -3.98 5.78
N PHE A 92 -17.12 -3.54 6.15
CA PHE A 92 -16.43 -3.90 7.40
C PHE A 92 -15.44 -2.79 7.77
N THR A 93 -15.09 -2.72 9.03
CA THR A 93 -14.06 -1.82 9.54
C THR A 93 -12.90 -2.62 10.10
N LEU A 94 -11.68 -2.16 9.85
CA LEU A 94 -10.46 -2.72 10.40
C LEU A 94 -10.07 -1.98 11.67
N ASP A 95 -9.28 -2.64 12.54
CA ASP A 95 -8.69 -2.02 13.72
C ASP A 95 -7.64 -0.99 13.29
N PRO A 96 -7.84 0.33 13.55
CA PRO A 96 -6.92 1.38 13.14
C PRO A 96 -5.69 1.49 14.06
N THR A 97 -5.72 0.88 15.25
CA THR A 97 -4.70 1.06 16.29
C THR A 97 -3.26 0.80 15.80
N PRO A 98 -2.95 -0.30 15.10
CA PRO A 98 -1.59 -0.55 14.64
C PRO A 98 -1.14 0.43 13.55
N PHE A 99 -2.05 0.92 12.74
CA PHE A 99 -1.75 1.89 11.68
C PHE A 99 -1.51 3.28 12.29
N GLN A 100 -2.33 3.69 13.26
CA GLN A 100 -2.13 4.93 13.99
C GLN A 100 -0.79 4.92 14.74
N ALA A 101 -0.47 3.86 15.46
CA ALA A 101 0.81 3.71 16.15
C ALA A 101 2.00 3.83 15.17
N LYS A 102 1.87 3.29 13.95
CA LYS A 102 2.90 3.43 12.91
C LYS A 102 3.05 4.87 12.41
N VAL A 103 1.95 5.59 12.24
CA VAL A 103 1.96 7.01 11.87
C VAL A 103 2.64 7.83 12.96
N ASP A 104 2.30 7.59 14.23
CA ASP A 104 2.87 8.31 15.38
C ASP A 104 4.39 8.03 15.52
N ASP A 105 4.81 6.79 15.35
CA ASP A 105 6.22 6.39 15.33
C ASP A 105 7.01 7.12 14.22
N LEU A 106 6.48 7.15 13.01
CA LEU A 106 7.11 7.84 11.89
C LEU A 106 7.16 9.35 12.09
N GLN A 107 6.15 9.96 12.68
CA GLN A 107 6.15 11.38 13.04
C GLN A 107 7.23 11.69 14.08
N ALA A 108 7.38 10.83 15.10
CA ALA A 108 8.44 10.97 16.09
C ALA A 108 9.83 10.85 15.46
N GLN A 109 10.03 9.92 14.55
CA GLN A 109 11.29 9.75 13.81
C GLN A 109 11.60 10.96 12.91
N ILE A 110 10.61 11.53 12.22
CA ILE A 110 10.77 12.75 11.42
C ILE A 110 11.18 13.92 12.30
N LYS A 111 10.55 14.06 13.48
CA LYS A 111 10.90 15.10 14.45
C LYS A 111 12.34 14.96 14.92
N ALA A 112 12.78 13.76 15.28
CA ALA A 112 14.15 13.47 15.66
C ALA A 112 15.13 13.80 14.53
N ALA A 113 14.91 13.27 13.32
CA ALA A 113 15.76 13.54 12.17
C ALA A 113 15.84 15.04 11.80
N SER A 114 14.74 15.78 12.00
CA SER A 114 14.73 17.23 11.79
C SER A 114 15.54 17.99 12.85
N GLN A 115 15.57 17.50 14.09
CA GLN A 115 16.41 18.07 15.16
C GLN A 115 17.88 17.79 14.87
N ASP A 116 18.25 16.59 14.43
CA ASP A 116 19.62 16.25 14.03
C ASP A 116 20.09 17.13 12.88
N ALA A 117 19.25 17.36 11.87
CA ALA A 117 19.56 18.26 10.77
C ALA A 117 19.81 19.72 11.25
N ARG A 118 19.04 20.19 12.22
CA ARG A 118 19.25 21.52 12.83
C ARG A 118 20.56 21.56 13.62
N ALA A 119 20.88 20.50 14.36
CA ALA A 119 22.13 20.41 15.10
C ALA A 119 23.38 20.43 14.16
N LEU A 120 23.32 19.71 13.04
CA LEU A 120 24.37 19.75 12.01
C LEU A 120 24.55 21.16 11.41
N ASN A 121 23.46 21.85 11.09
CA ASN A 121 23.52 23.22 10.59
C ASN A 121 24.07 24.19 11.64
N ALA A 122 23.72 24.03 12.91
CA ALA A 122 24.28 24.81 14.00
C ALA A 122 25.79 24.58 14.17
N ALA A 123 26.25 23.33 14.08
CA ALA A 123 27.66 22.99 14.13
C ALA A 123 28.45 23.61 12.95
N LEU A 124 27.90 23.60 11.72
CA LEU A 124 28.49 24.27 10.58
C LEU A 124 28.57 25.79 10.80
N SER A 125 27.50 26.39 11.29
CA SER A 125 27.49 27.84 11.60
C SER A 125 28.52 28.22 12.64
N GLN A 126 28.66 27.37 13.69
CA GLN A 126 29.69 27.55 14.70
C GLN A 126 31.09 27.46 14.11
N ALA A 127 31.40 26.45 13.30
CA ALA A 127 32.69 26.30 12.66
C ALA A 127 33.01 27.50 11.72
N GLN A 128 32.02 28.03 11.00
CA GLN A 128 32.17 29.22 10.15
C GLN A 128 32.44 30.48 10.97
N ALA A 129 31.77 30.64 12.13
CA ALA A 129 32.00 31.75 13.04
C ALA A 129 33.40 31.69 13.67
N GLU A 130 33.90 30.49 14.04
CA GLU A 130 35.29 30.30 14.48
C GLU A 130 36.30 30.68 13.41
N LEU A 131 36.08 30.26 12.14
CA LEU A 131 36.91 30.65 11.03
C LEU A 131 36.94 32.16 10.80
N SER A 132 35.76 32.81 10.83
CA SER A 132 35.64 34.27 10.69
C SER A 132 36.42 34.99 11.78
N ARG A 133 36.33 34.50 13.03
CA ARG A 133 37.12 35.08 14.14
C ARG A 133 38.61 34.90 13.95
N ALA A 134 39.05 33.69 13.56
CA ALA A 134 40.47 33.44 13.29
C ALA A 134 41.03 34.32 12.12
N VAL A 135 40.24 34.51 11.07
CA VAL A 135 40.60 35.40 9.95
C VAL A 135 40.74 36.84 10.43
N ALA A 136 39.81 37.34 11.22
CA ALA A 136 39.85 38.71 11.76
C ALA A 136 41.11 38.90 12.63
N GLN A 137 41.43 37.91 13.48
CA GLN A 137 42.64 37.95 14.32
C GLN A 137 43.92 37.94 13.49
N ARG A 138 44.04 37.05 12.49
CA ARG A 138 45.16 37.01 11.58
C ARG A 138 45.33 38.37 10.82
N ASP A 139 44.26 38.96 10.37
CA ASP A 139 44.30 40.23 9.66
C ASP A 139 44.73 41.38 10.56
N GLN A 140 44.38 41.33 11.85
CA GLN A 140 44.86 42.25 12.86
C GLN A 140 46.39 42.11 13.06
N SER A 141 46.88 40.90 13.32
CA SER A 141 48.29 40.64 13.58
C SER A 141 49.14 40.92 12.32
N ARG A 142 48.61 40.67 11.13
CA ARG A 142 49.23 41.03 9.88
C ARG A 142 49.43 42.55 9.76
N ARG A 143 48.40 43.34 10.08
CA ARG A 143 48.50 44.82 10.06
C ARG A 143 49.49 45.33 11.10
N GLU A 144 49.54 44.72 12.28
CA GLU A 144 50.51 45.05 13.30
C GLU A 144 51.93 44.74 12.85
N TYR A 145 52.18 43.54 12.30
CA TYR A 145 53.49 43.18 11.74
C TYR A 145 53.93 44.17 10.66
N ALA A 146 53.03 44.49 9.72
CA ALA A 146 53.35 45.47 8.67
C ALA A 146 53.77 46.82 9.21
N ARG A 147 53.06 47.35 10.21
CA ARG A 147 53.35 48.61 10.90
C ARG A 147 54.72 48.60 11.62
N TYR A 148 54.99 47.50 12.35
CA TYR A 148 56.30 47.35 13.06
C TYR A 148 57.44 47.18 12.11
N ARG A 149 57.28 46.51 11.00
CA ARG A 149 58.32 46.38 9.93
C ARG A 149 58.61 47.70 9.25
N GLU A 150 57.59 48.49 8.99
CA GLU A 150 57.76 49.82 8.42
C GLU A 150 58.47 50.79 9.38
N GLY A 151 58.06 50.81 10.65
CA GLY A 151 58.70 51.63 11.70
C GLY A 151 60.11 51.16 12.02
N HIS A 152 60.45 49.87 11.89
CA HIS A 152 61.84 49.40 12.00
C HIS A 152 62.71 49.97 10.90
N ALA A 153 62.23 50.03 9.66
CA ALA A 153 62.98 50.64 8.55
C ALA A 153 63.27 52.14 8.80
N GLN A 154 62.48 52.77 9.67
CA GLN A 154 62.67 54.17 10.11
C GLN A 154 63.45 54.27 11.46
N GLY A 155 63.97 53.18 11.99
CA GLY A 155 64.73 53.13 13.24
C GLY A 155 63.94 53.25 14.52
N ALA A 156 62.58 53.14 14.45
CA ALA A 156 61.65 53.30 15.59
C ALA A 156 61.50 52.02 16.44
N PHE A 157 61.71 50.81 15.87
CA PHE A 157 61.49 49.50 16.55
C PHE A 157 62.74 48.63 16.39
N SER A 158 62.99 47.77 17.37
CA SER A 158 64.06 46.79 17.34
C SER A 158 63.71 45.52 16.54
N ASP A 159 64.71 44.79 16.04
CA ASP A 159 64.59 43.54 15.33
C ASP A 159 63.76 42.54 16.14
N GLN A 160 63.96 42.43 17.46
CA GLN A 160 63.26 41.56 18.36
C GLN A 160 61.75 41.85 18.39
N MET A 161 61.33 43.10 18.34
CA MET A 161 59.91 43.50 18.26
C MET A 161 59.28 43.08 16.96
N VAL A 162 59.93 43.25 15.81
CA VAL A 162 59.49 42.85 14.50
C VAL A 162 59.36 41.34 14.42
N ASP A 163 60.37 40.62 14.94
CA ASP A 163 60.33 39.13 14.94
C ASP A 163 59.17 38.59 15.82
N THR A 164 58.95 39.16 17.00
CA THR A 164 57.81 38.80 17.84
C THR A 164 56.49 38.99 17.11
N ARG A 165 56.27 40.08 16.39
CA ARG A 165 55.03 40.31 15.60
C ARG A 165 54.91 39.37 14.42
N LEU A 166 56.03 39.01 13.78
CA LEU A 166 56.08 38.01 12.73
C LEU A 166 55.63 36.63 13.22
N GLN A 167 56.14 36.21 14.38
CA GLN A 167 55.76 34.95 14.99
C GLN A 167 54.28 34.89 15.40
N THR A 168 53.77 36.03 15.95
CA THR A 168 52.34 36.16 16.25
C THR A 168 51.48 36.01 15.00
N TRP A 169 51.82 36.73 13.91
CA TRP A 169 51.11 36.61 12.67
C TRP A 169 51.12 35.16 12.10
N LYS A 170 52.29 34.49 12.12
CA LYS A 170 52.40 33.10 11.67
C LYS A 170 51.55 32.15 12.52
N ALA A 171 51.51 32.38 13.83
CA ALA A 171 50.63 31.58 14.74
C ALA A 171 49.15 31.78 14.41
N ASP A 172 48.72 33.00 14.19
CA ASP A 172 47.34 33.32 13.80
C ASP A 172 46.99 32.75 12.39
N GLU A 173 47.93 32.74 11.45
CA GLU A 173 47.76 32.10 10.14
C GLU A 173 47.58 30.58 10.26
N ALA A 174 48.31 29.92 11.15
CA ALA A 174 48.12 28.52 11.47
C ALA A 174 46.76 28.27 12.13
N SER A 175 46.27 29.21 12.97
CA SER A 175 44.93 29.14 13.59
C SER A 175 43.81 29.23 12.53
N VAL A 176 43.96 30.06 11.49
CA VAL A 176 43.02 30.11 10.36
C VAL A 176 42.96 28.75 9.65
N SER A 177 44.12 28.17 9.35
CA SER A 177 44.20 26.85 8.71
C SER A 177 43.51 25.78 9.54
N ALA A 178 43.71 25.76 10.87
CA ALA A 178 43.06 24.85 11.79
C ALA A 178 41.53 25.04 11.85
N ALA A 179 41.09 26.32 11.87
CA ALA A 179 39.66 26.63 11.83
C ALA A 179 39.02 26.23 10.49
N GLN A 180 39.70 26.43 9.39
CA GLN A 180 39.24 26.02 8.06
C GLN A 180 39.11 24.50 7.95
N ALA A 181 40.04 23.76 8.53
CA ALA A 181 39.99 22.30 8.59
C ALA A 181 38.78 21.77 9.37
N LYS A 182 38.20 22.53 10.33
CA LYS A 182 36.97 22.18 11.05
C LYS A 182 35.71 22.45 10.21
N VAL A 183 35.73 23.44 9.31
CA VAL A 183 34.54 23.72 8.48
C VAL A 183 34.28 22.63 7.47
N VAL A 184 35.30 22.00 6.92
CA VAL A 184 35.17 20.96 5.89
C VAL A 184 34.33 19.75 6.39
N PRO A 185 34.66 19.10 7.52
CA PRO A 185 33.87 17.98 8.03
C PRO A 185 32.46 18.40 8.43
N ALA A 186 32.27 19.57 9.03
CA ALA A 186 30.95 20.10 9.38
C ALA A 186 30.07 20.31 8.13
N ARG A 187 30.65 20.84 7.06
CA ARG A 187 29.95 20.99 5.78
C ARG A 187 29.61 19.64 5.17
N ASN A 188 30.53 18.69 5.14
CA ASN A 188 30.28 17.35 4.63
C ASN A 188 29.18 16.64 5.42
N ALA A 189 29.13 16.82 6.75
CA ALA A 189 28.07 16.29 7.59
C ALA A 189 26.68 16.86 7.23
N VAL A 190 26.59 18.16 6.95
CA VAL A 190 25.36 18.79 6.48
C VAL A 190 24.99 18.29 5.08
N ASP A 191 25.93 18.24 4.16
CA ASP A 191 25.67 17.82 2.78
C ASP A 191 25.25 16.35 2.70
N SER A 192 25.80 15.48 3.55
CA SER A 192 25.40 14.06 3.63
C SER A 192 24.10 13.86 4.40
N GLY A 193 23.89 14.59 5.48
CA GLY A 193 22.73 14.42 6.36
C GLY A 193 21.47 15.17 5.91
N VAL A 194 21.61 16.30 5.21
CA VAL A 194 20.49 17.19 4.86
C VAL A 194 20.24 17.28 3.36
N LYS A 195 21.28 17.25 2.53
CA LYS A 195 21.18 17.47 1.08
C LYS A 195 21.40 16.21 0.24
N GLY A 196 21.68 15.08 0.85
CA GLY A 196 21.84 13.81 0.12
C GLY A 196 20.56 13.38 -0.58
N LYS A 197 20.65 12.68 -1.74
CA LYS A 197 19.49 12.17 -2.50
C LYS A 197 18.57 11.25 -1.69
N THR A 198 19.06 10.71 -0.60
CA THR A 198 18.34 9.89 0.39
C THR A 198 18.46 10.53 1.78
N THR A 199 17.95 11.76 1.92
CA THR A 199 17.86 12.37 3.25
C THR A 199 16.96 11.48 4.13
N PRO A 200 17.37 11.16 5.37
CA PRO A 200 16.52 10.40 6.29
C PRO A 200 15.13 10.99 6.40
N VAL A 201 15.01 12.31 6.42
CA VAL A 201 13.72 13.03 6.48
C VAL A 201 12.86 12.77 5.24
N ALA A 202 13.42 12.79 4.03
CA ALA A 202 12.65 12.56 2.80
C ALA A 202 12.13 11.12 2.72
N SER A 203 12.95 10.14 3.11
CA SER A 203 12.52 8.74 3.14
C SER A 203 11.44 8.48 4.18
N LEU A 204 11.55 9.11 5.36
CA LEU A 204 10.55 9.02 6.42
C LEU A 204 9.22 9.69 6.03
N LEU A 205 9.26 10.83 5.32
CA LEU A 205 8.07 11.48 4.79
C LEU A 205 7.33 10.58 3.78
N ALA A 206 8.05 9.92 2.88
CA ALA A 206 7.45 8.96 1.95
C ALA A 206 6.81 7.77 2.67
N GLN A 207 7.46 7.26 3.73
CA GLN A 207 6.90 6.20 4.56
C GLN A 207 5.67 6.66 5.34
N LEU A 208 5.69 7.88 5.86
CA LEU A 208 4.55 8.49 6.55
C LEU A 208 3.34 8.60 5.62
N GLN A 209 3.54 9.11 4.41
CA GLN A 209 2.47 9.21 3.41
C GLN A 209 1.86 7.83 3.09
N LYS A 210 2.71 6.80 2.97
CA LYS A 210 2.23 5.42 2.79
C LYS A 210 1.44 4.91 3.99
N ALA A 211 1.90 5.20 5.22
CA ALA A 211 1.20 4.79 6.44
C ALA A 211 -0.15 5.52 6.61
N GLN A 212 -0.21 6.80 6.26
CA GLN A 212 -1.47 7.57 6.25
C GLN A 212 -2.48 7.01 5.24
N PHE A 213 -2.03 6.68 4.03
CA PHE A 213 -2.87 6.02 3.04
C PHE A 213 -3.43 4.68 3.54
N GLN A 214 -2.64 3.90 4.28
CA GLN A 214 -3.07 2.65 4.89
C GLN A 214 -4.06 2.84 6.05
N LEU A 215 -4.06 3.98 6.69
CA LEU A 215 -4.99 4.33 7.77
C LEU A 215 -6.35 4.79 7.21
N GLU A 216 -6.36 5.46 6.05
CA GLU A 216 -7.56 6.02 5.42
C GLU A 216 -8.36 4.99 4.61
N ASN A 217 -7.72 3.88 4.16
CA ASN A 217 -8.31 2.86 3.30
C ASN A 217 -8.38 1.49 3.98
#